data_111650ba0cd5d8a4d16a5975471fff9b
#
_entry.id   111650ba0cd5d8a4d16a5975471fff9b
#
_cell.length_a   1.000
_cell.length_b   1.000
_cell.length_c   1.000
_cell.angle_alpha   90.00
_cell.angle_beta   90.00
_cell.angle_gamma   90.00
#
_symmetry.space_group_name_H-M   'P 1'
#
loop_
_entity.id
_entity.type
_entity.pdbx_description
1 polymer ?
#
loop_
_entity_poly.entity_id
_entity_poly.type
_entity_poly.pdbx_seq_one_letter_code
_entity_poly.pdbx_strand_id
1 'polypeptide(L)'
;MNSFDIDETITKLSQIGSQRAKVFSDHQINSISELVYYFPRKHLDRTNITLIRDVTSGNKFNIVGTVETFGERSTRYKKIFQVVVTDGTGLITLTWFNSIRFIKKLFKKGDTIAVHGKVEWYNGLTINHPEFDRLDHDDNPSNTCLLYTSPSPRDATLSRMPSSA
;
A
#
# COMPACT_ATOMS: atom_id res chain seq x y z
N MET A 1 -26.46 7.80 -17.33
CA MET A 1 -25.98 6.77 -16.40
C MET A 1 -25.63 5.57 -17.27
N ASN A 2 -24.33 5.29 -17.47
CA ASN A 2 -23.94 4.08 -18.19
C ASN A 2 -24.16 2.90 -17.24
N SER A 3 -25.19 2.09 -17.54
CA SER A 3 -25.35 0.80 -16.89
C SER A 3 -24.21 -0.09 -17.35
N PHE A 4 -23.26 -0.38 -16.46
CA PHE A 4 -22.27 -1.42 -16.72
C PHE A 4 -22.97 -2.77 -16.58
N ASP A 5 -22.94 -3.54 -17.64
CA ASP A 5 -23.35 -4.93 -17.59
C ASP A 5 -22.18 -5.73 -16.99
N ILE A 6 -22.44 -6.41 -15.88
CA ILE A 6 -21.41 -7.16 -15.12
C ILE A 6 -20.85 -8.33 -15.95
N ASP A 7 -21.61 -8.82 -16.92
CA ASP A 7 -21.18 -9.93 -17.79
C ASP A 7 -20.37 -9.49 -19.01
N GLU A 8 -20.11 -8.18 -19.13
CA GLU A 8 -19.25 -7.66 -20.20
C GLU A 8 -17.79 -8.07 -20.03
N THR A 9 -17.08 -8.07 -21.18
CA THR A 9 -15.65 -8.41 -21.21
C THR A 9 -14.81 -7.38 -20.47
N ILE A 10 -13.81 -7.85 -19.76
CA ILE A 10 -12.89 -7.04 -18.95
C ILE A 10 -12.17 -5.93 -19.75
N THR A 11 -12.04 -6.08 -21.07
CA THR A 11 -11.41 -5.10 -21.97
C THR A 11 -12.16 -3.77 -22.10
N LYS A 12 -13.44 -3.72 -21.69
CA LYS A 12 -14.22 -2.47 -21.67
C LYS A 12 -13.82 -1.52 -20.53
N LEU A 13 -13.10 -2.01 -19.53
CA LEU A 13 -12.58 -1.18 -18.45
C LEU A 13 -11.44 -0.28 -18.97
N SER A 14 -11.56 1.02 -18.76
CA SER A 14 -10.69 2.06 -19.33
C SER A 14 -9.20 1.90 -19.01
N GLN A 15 -8.85 1.13 -18.00
CA GLN A 15 -7.45 0.89 -17.59
C GLN A 15 -6.91 -0.47 -18.01
N ILE A 16 -7.69 -1.30 -18.70
CA ILE A 16 -7.30 -2.64 -19.11
C ILE A 16 -7.09 -2.66 -20.62
N GLY A 17 -5.83 -2.51 -21.04
CA GLY A 17 -5.41 -2.73 -22.42
C GLY A 17 -5.18 -4.20 -22.73
N SER A 18 -4.93 -4.52 -24.02
CA SER A 18 -4.76 -5.89 -24.54
C SER A 18 -3.74 -6.74 -23.77
N GLN A 19 -2.62 -6.15 -23.34
CA GLN A 19 -1.60 -6.87 -22.57
C GLN A 19 -2.09 -7.28 -21.18
N ARG A 20 -2.80 -6.38 -20.47
CA ARG A 20 -3.38 -6.72 -19.18
C ARG A 20 -4.51 -7.72 -19.30
N ALA A 21 -5.36 -7.58 -20.31
CA ALA A 21 -6.43 -8.53 -20.60
C ALA A 21 -5.90 -9.94 -20.79
N LYS A 22 -4.76 -10.11 -21.48
CA LYS A 22 -4.10 -11.41 -21.65
C LYS A 22 -3.68 -12.02 -20.31
N VAL A 23 -3.08 -11.23 -19.41
CA VAL A 23 -2.70 -11.69 -18.06
C VAL A 23 -3.94 -12.13 -17.27
N PHE A 24 -5.04 -11.39 -17.35
CA PHE A 24 -6.29 -11.78 -16.70
C PHE A 24 -6.86 -13.07 -17.29
N SER A 25 -6.84 -13.21 -18.61
CA SER A 25 -7.28 -14.44 -19.30
C SER A 25 -6.45 -15.66 -18.88
N ASP A 26 -5.13 -15.52 -18.69
CA ASP A 26 -4.26 -16.58 -18.17
C ASP A 26 -4.68 -17.04 -16.75
N HIS A 27 -5.36 -16.17 -16.00
CA HIS A 27 -5.95 -16.44 -14.69
C HIS A 27 -7.45 -16.81 -14.76
N GLN A 28 -8.00 -17.07 -15.95
CA GLN A 28 -9.41 -17.38 -16.19
C GLN A 28 -10.37 -16.25 -15.80
N ILE A 29 -9.92 -14.99 -15.91
CA ILE A 29 -10.72 -13.81 -15.65
C ILE A 29 -10.96 -13.11 -16.99
N ASN A 30 -12.15 -13.30 -17.58
CA ASN A 30 -12.50 -12.75 -18.90
C ASN A 30 -13.63 -11.70 -18.84
N SER A 31 -14.45 -11.77 -17.79
CA SER A 31 -15.57 -10.87 -17.56
C SER A 31 -15.36 -9.96 -16.35
N ILE A 32 -16.15 -8.91 -16.27
CA ILE A 32 -16.15 -8.00 -15.12
C ILE A 32 -16.66 -8.74 -13.88
N SER A 33 -17.66 -9.62 -14.03
CA SER A 33 -18.17 -10.43 -12.92
C SER A 33 -17.08 -11.33 -12.33
N GLU A 34 -16.31 -12.03 -13.16
CA GLU A 34 -15.20 -12.88 -12.71
C GLU A 34 -14.13 -12.07 -11.98
N LEU A 35 -13.84 -10.83 -12.41
CA LEU A 35 -12.92 -9.94 -11.72
C LEU A 35 -13.44 -9.53 -10.35
N VAL A 36 -14.72 -9.18 -10.24
CA VAL A 36 -15.35 -8.76 -8.97
C VAL A 36 -15.37 -9.92 -7.95
N TYR A 37 -15.61 -11.14 -8.41
CA TYR A 37 -15.60 -12.33 -7.57
C TYR A 37 -14.21 -12.95 -7.39
N TYR A 38 -13.18 -12.38 -7.98
CA TYR A 38 -11.81 -12.83 -7.75
C TYR A 38 -11.30 -12.38 -6.40
N PHE A 39 -11.46 -13.24 -5.40
CA PHE A 39 -11.02 -12.95 -4.05
C PHE A 39 -9.49 -12.99 -3.93
N PRO A 40 -8.85 -11.96 -3.33
CA PRO A 40 -7.41 -11.95 -3.12
C PRO A 40 -7.01 -13.12 -2.21
N ARG A 41 -5.96 -13.83 -2.60
CA ARG A 41 -5.43 -15.00 -1.84
C ARG A 41 -4.75 -14.61 -0.53
N LYS A 42 -4.48 -13.32 -0.33
CA LYS A 42 -3.73 -12.83 0.83
C LYS A 42 -4.29 -11.51 1.30
N HIS A 43 -4.73 -11.49 2.55
CA HIS A 43 -5.02 -10.26 3.25
C HIS A 43 -3.73 -9.77 3.94
N LEU A 44 -3.38 -8.51 3.73
CA LEU A 44 -2.33 -7.86 4.50
C LEU A 44 -3.01 -7.24 5.72
N ASP A 45 -2.69 -7.76 6.90
CA ASP A 45 -3.09 -7.14 8.15
C ASP A 45 -2.30 -5.83 8.32
N ARG A 46 -2.97 -4.70 8.17
CA ARG A 46 -2.40 -3.35 8.35
C ARG A 46 -2.90 -2.69 9.63
N THR A 47 -3.56 -3.42 10.51
CA THR A 47 -4.12 -2.86 11.74
C THR A 47 -3.05 -2.56 12.79
N ASN A 48 -1.96 -3.32 12.80
CA ASN A 48 -0.88 -3.16 13.76
C ASN A 48 0.16 -2.17 13.24
N ILE A 49 0.05 -0.89 13.63
CA ILE A 49 1.06 0.13 13.33
C ILE A 49 2.15 0.04 14.39
N THR A 50 3.40 -0.05 13.94
CA THR A 50 4.59 -0.13 14.80
C THR A 50 5.36 1.17 14.72
N LEU A 51 5.80 1.69 15.87
CA LEU A 51 6.68 2.86 15.91
C LEU A 51 8.08 2.49 15.42
N ILE A 52 8.74 3.43 14.73
CA ILE A 52 10.07 3.17 14.14
C ILE A 52 11.10 2.76 15.20
N ARG A 53 11.01 3.30 16.42
CA ARG A 53 11.89 2.92 17.54
C ARG A 53 11.78 1.44 17.95
N ASP A 54 10.60 0.84 17.75
CA ASP A 54 10.30 -0.53 18.18
C ASP A 54 10.50 -1.54 17.03
N VAL A 55 10.93 -1.05 15.86
CA VAL A 55 11.15 -1.87 14.68
C VAL A 55 12.48 -2.62 14.78
N THR A 56 12.42 -3.93 14.52
CA THR A 56 13.58 -4.80 14.44
C THR A 56 13.88 -5.26 13.02
N SER A 57 15.15 -5.41 12.68
CA SER A 57 15.56 -5.93 11.38
C SER A 57 15.14 -7.39 11.19
N GLY A 58 14.74 -7.75 9.97
CA GLY A 58 14.39 -9.12 9.58
C GLY A 58 12.89 -9.38 9.46
N ASN A 59 12.04 -8.59 10.11
CA ASN A 59 10.59 -8.75 10.13
C ASN A 59 9.86 -7.73 9.22
N LYS A 60 8.59 -8.02 8.94
CA LYS A 60 7.70 -7.09 8.25
C LYS A 60 6.93 -6.25 9.26
N PHE A 61 6.81 -4.97 8.97
CA PHE A 61 6.10 -4.01 9.80
C PHE A 61 5.20 -3.10 8.99
N ASN A 62 4.17 -2.59 9.64
CA ASN A 62 3.37 -1.47 9.15
C ASN A 62 3.80 -0.22 9.92
N ILE A 63 4.22 0.79 9.21
CA ILE A 63 4.75 2.03 9.78
C ILE A 63 3.97 3.18 9.15
N VAL A 64 3.54 4.12 9.98
CA VAL A 64 2.97 5.40 9.51
C VAL A 64 3.95 6.50 9.88
N GLY A 65 4.26 7.34 8.91
CA GLY A 65 5.19 8.44 9.14
C GLY A 65 5.13 9.51 8.07
N THR A 66 5.83 10.58 8.32
CA THR A 66 5.90 11.75 7.44
C THR A 66 7.18 11.73 6.62
N VAL A 67 7.08 12.08 5.35
CA VAL A 67 8.22 12.21 4.43
C VAL A 67 9.07 13.41 4.83
N GLU A 68 10.25 13.18 5.38
CA GLU A 68 11.22 14.20 5.78
C GLU A 68 11.97 14.73 4.57
N THR A 69 12.53 13.82 3.79
CA THR A 69 13.31 14.13 2.59
C THR A 69 13.29 12.97 1.62
N PHE A 70 13.56 13.26 0.37
CA PHE A 70 13.74 12.23 -0.66
C PHE A 70 14.75 12.68 -1.70
N GLY A 71 15.37 11.72 -2.37
CA GLY A 71 16.36 12.03 -3.39
C GLY A 71 16.75 10.82 -4.24
N GLU A 72 17.38 11.12 -5.37
CA GLU A 72 18.01 10.13 -6.23
C GLU A 72 19.49 10.03 -5.87
N ARG A 73 19.96 8.82 -5.69
CA ARG A 73 21.38 8.52 -5.54
C ARG A 73 21.84 7.68 -6.72
N SER A 74 22.86 8.11 -7.39
CA SER A 74 23.49 7.33 -8.44
C SER A 74 24.64 6.53 -7.82
N THR A 75 24.56 5.21 -7.93
CA THR A 75 25.69 4.32 -7.66
C THR A 75 26.40 4.00 -8.97
N ARG A 76 27.58 3.38 -8.90
CA ARG A 76 28.39 3.02 -10.09
C ARG A 76 27.60 2.18 -11.12
N TYR A 77 26.57 1.44 -10.66
CA TYR A 77 25.84 0.48 -11.51
C TYR A 77 24.35 0.80 -11.67
N LYS A 78 23.73 1.53 -10.74
CA LYS A 78 22.28 1.76 -10.74
C LYS A 78 21.92 3.11 -10.11
N LYS A 79 20.84 3.69 -10.61
CA LYS A 79 20.13 4.78 -9.92
C LYS A 79 19.24 4.21 -8.85
N ILE A 80 19.23 4.82 -7.70
CA ILE A 80 18.44 4.44 -6.52
C ILE A 80 17.62 5.67 -6.11
N PHE A 81 16.37 5.48 -5.84
CA PHE A 81 15.52 6.51 -5.24
C PHE A 81 15.29 6.16 -3.77
N GLN A 82 15.54 7.12 -2.90
CA GLN A 82 15.41 6.97 -1.46
C GLN A 82 14.47 8.03 -0.90
N VAL A 83 13.64 7.61 0.05
CA VAL A 83 12.72 8.47 0.82
C VAL A 83 12.98 8.20 2.29
N VAL A 84 13.25 9.24 3.04
CA VAL A 84 13.42 9.17 4.50
C VAL A 84 12.10 9.54 5.14
N VAL A 85 11.61 8.67 6.00
CA VAL A 85 10.34 8.81 6.71
C VAL A 85 10.59 8.83 8.21
N THR A 86 9.88 9.69 8.92
CA THR A 86 9.91 9.80 10.38
C THR A 86 8.50 9.71 10.96
N ASP A 87 8.40 9.10 12.12
CA ASP A 87 7.20 9.10 12.97
C ASP A 87 7.40 9.92 14.25
N GLY A 88 8.52 10.67 14.32
CA GLY A 88 8.94 11.41 15.52
C GLY A 88 9.70 10.54 16.54
N THR A 89 9.71 9.22 16.42
CA THR A 89 10.45 8.31 17.32
C THR A 89 11.75 7.80 16.70
N GLY A 90 11.85 7.83 15.36
CA GLY A 90 13.01 7.38 14.61
C GLY A 90 12.94 7.76 13.14
N LEU A 91 13.92 7.26 12.39
CA LEU A 91 14.01 7.44 10.95
C LEU A 91 14.11 6.09 10.25
N ILE A 92 13.40 5.94 9.14
CA ILE A 92 13.50 4.77 8.27
C ILE A 92 13.66 5.21 6.82
N THR A 93 14.52 4.50 6.08
CA THR A 93 14.79 4.80 4.66
C THR A 93 14.05 3.80 3.78
N LEU A 94 13.23 4.31 2.88
CA LEU A 94 12.56 3.53 1.85
C LEU A 94 13.39 3.58 0.57
N THR A 95 13.61 2.45 -0.08
CA THR A 95 14.52 2.38 -1.23
C THR A 95 13.87 1.69 -2.43
N TRP A 96 13.95 2.32 -3.60
CA TRP A 96 13.52 1.76 -4.89
C TRP A 96 14.65 1.75 -5.89
N PHE A 97 14.83 0.61 -6.55
CA PHE A 97 15.85 0.42 -7.60
C PHE A 97 15.27 0.49 -9.00
N ASN A 98 13.93 0.34 -9.13
CA ASN A 98 13.21 0.32 -10.41
C ASN A 98 12.10 1.37 -10.41
N SER A 99 11.62 1.72 -11.62
CA SER A 99 10.48 2.63 -11.81
C SER A 99 10.64 4.02 -11.15
N ILE A 100 11.87 4.48 -10.97
CA ILE A 100 12.22 5.70 -10.23
C ILE A 100 11.48 6.92 -10.77
N ARG A 101 11.35 7.05 -12.11
CA ARG A 101 10.67 8.19 -12.74
C ARG A 101 9.19 8.31 -12.35
N PHE A 102 8.55 7.17 -12.13
CA PHE A 102 7.16 7.12 -11.70
C PHE A 102 7.03 7.39 -10.20
N ILE A 103 7.82 6.68 -9.39
CA ILE A 103 7.78 6.75 -7.93
C ILE A 103 8.11 8.15 -7.42
N LYS A 104 9.11 8.81 -8.02
CA LYS A 104 9.50 10.18 -7.65
C LYS A 104 8.35 11.19 -7.69
N LYS A 105 7.42 11.02 -8.63
CA LYS A 105 6.25 11.90 -8.77
C LYS A 105 5.20 11.72 -7.68
N LEU A 106 5.27 10.61 -6.95
CA LEU A 106 4.28 10.25 -5.94
C LEU A 106 4.58 10.84 -4.56
N PHE A 107 5.81 11.31 -4.31
CA PHE A 107 6.22 11.83 -3.01
C PHE A 107 6.41 13.33 -3.01
N LYS A 108 5.91 13.97 -1.96
CA LYS A 108 6.21 15.36 -1.61
C LYS A 108 6.75 15.39 -0.18
N LYS A 109 7.57 16.39 0.13
CA LYS A 109 8.03 16.62 1.51
C LYS A 109 6.83 17.00 2.37
N GLY A 110 6.71 16.35 3.53
CA GLY A 110 5.59 16.55 4.45
C GLY A 110 4.40 15.62 4.23
N ASP A 111 4.37 14.82 3.14
CA ASP A 111 3.30 13.83 2.94
C ASP A 111 3.30 12.81 4.09
N THR A 112 2.13 12.48 4.59
CA THR A 112 1.96 11.36 5.53
C THR A 112 1.70 10.09 4.74
N ILE A 113 2.46 9.04 5.02
CA ILE A 113 2.37 7.77 4.32
C ILE A 113 2.30 6.60 5.29
N ALA A 114 1.51 5.59 4.91
CA ALA A 114 1.55 4.27 5.53
C ALA A 114 2.44 3.36 4.68
N VAL A 115 3.38 2.68 5.31
CA VAL A 115 4.38 1.84 4.66
C VAL A 115 4.31 0.43 5.20
N HIS A 116 4.32 -0.56 4.31
CA HIS A 116 4.42 -1.98 4.67
C HIS A 116 5.63 -2.60 3.99
N GLY A 117 6.44 -3.33 4.75
CA GLY A 117 7.56 -4.05 4.16
C GLY A 117 8.48 -4.71 5.17
N LYS A 118 9.40 -5.51 4.65
CA LYS A 118 10.46 -6.13 5.46
C LYS A 118 11.54 -5.11 5.75
N VAL A 119 11.83 -4.93 7.02
CA VAL A 119 12.88 -4.02 7.47
C VAL A 119 14.22 -4.75 7.47
N GLU A 120 15.22 -4.11 6.89
CA GLU A 120 16.60 -4.57 6.85
C GLU A 120 17.52 -3.50 7.43
N TRP A 121 18.68 -3.90 7.91
CA TRP A 121 19.68 -2.97 8.42
C TRP A 121 20.73 -2.71 7.34
N TYR A 122 20.72 -1.51 6.76
CA TYR A 122 21.73 -1.07 5.82
C TYR A 122 21.97 0.44 6.00
N ASN A 123 23.02 0.81 6.72
CA ASN A 123 23.28 2.20 7.15
C ASN A 123 22.09 2.85 7.90
N GLY A 124 21.38 2.03 8.68
CA GLY A 124 20.13 2.36 9.35
C GLY A 124 19.00 1.44 8.93
N LEU A 125 17.82 1.66 9.51
CA LEU A 125 16.61 0.91 9.15
C LEU A 125 16.20 1.24 7.72
N THR A 126 16.07 0.21 6.88
CA THR A 126 15.76 0.36 5.45
C THR A 126 14.70 -0.65 5.04
N ILE A 127 13.77 -0.22 4.19
CA ILE A 127 12.82 -1.10 3.52
C ILE A 127 13.06 -0.99 2.01
N ASN A 128 13.33 -2.14 1.37
CA ASN A 128 13.51 -2.22 -0.07
C ASN A 128 12.19 -2.52 -0.75
N HIS A 129 11.82 -1.72 -1.76
CA HIS A 129 10.56 -1.83 -2.49
C HIS A 129 9.32 -1.96 -1.58
N PRO A 130 9.11 -1.01 -0.63
CA PRO A 130 7.95 -1.08 0.23
C PRO A 130 6.64 -0.94 -0.56
N GLU A 131 5.59 -1.56 -0.03
CA GLU A 131 4.23 -1.16 -0.36
C GLU A 131 3.91 0.09 0.46
N PHE A 132 3.30 1.10 -0.16
CA PHE A 132 2.96 2.33 0.54
C PHE A 132 1.64 2.92 0.03
N ASP A 133 0.93 3.59 0.94
CA ASP A 133 -0.27 4.35 0.65
C ASP A 133 -0.10 5.77 1.22
N ARG A 134 -0.57 6.77 0.48
CA ARG A 134 -0.58 8.16 0.95
C ARG A 134 -1.81 8.40 1.80
N LEU A 135 -1.62 9.05 2.94
CA LEU A 135 -2.68 9.37 3.88
C LEU A 135 -3.09 10.84 3.82
N ASP A 136 -2.76 11.54 2.72
CA ASP A 136 -3.05 12.96 2.59
C ASP A 136 -4.55 13.24 2.57
N HIS A 137 -4.91 14.29 3.28
CA HIS A 137 -6.28 14.80 3.46
C HIS A 137 -6.85 15.54 2.23
N ASP A 138 -6.28 15.39 1.05
CA ASP A 138 -6.84 16.02 -0.14
C ASP A 138 -7.90 15.14 -0.78
N ASP A 139 -9.10 15.69 -0.80
CA ASP A 139 -10.45 15.30 -1.22
C ASP A 139 -10.60 14.49 -2.53
N ASN A 140 -9.70 13.59 -2.85
CA ASN A 140 -9.88 12.69 -3.96
C ASN A 140 -9.88 11.22 -3.47
N PRO A 141 -11.07 10.65 -3.19
CA PRO A 141 -11.21 9.31 -2.61
C PRO A 141 -10.82 8.18 -3.57
N SER A 142 -10.27 8.49 -4.75
CA SER A 142 -10.12 7.52 -5.82
C SER A 142 -8.90 6.61 -5.75
N ASN A 143 -7.96 6.77 -4.80
CA ASN A 143 -6.74 5.96 -4.78
C ASN A 143 -6.33 5.37 -3.44
N THR A 144 -7.11 5.59 -2.40
CA THR A 144 -6.77 5.05 -1.08
C THR A 144 -7.72 3.91 -0.76
N CYS A 145 -7.44 2.73 -1.29
CA CYS A 145 -8.01 1.51 -0.74
C CYS A 145 -7.30 1.19 0.59
N LEU A 146 -7.42 2.11 1.54
CA LEU A 146 -7.29 1.78 2.93
C LEU A 146 -8.55 0.99 3.27
N LEU A 147 -8.45 -0.32 3.29
CA LEU A 147 -9.33 -1.12 4.14
C LEU A 147 -8.96 -0.78 5.59
N TYR A 148 -9.19 0.46 5.96
CA TYR A 148 -9.31 0.87 7.33
C TYR A 148 -10.70 0.38 7.76
N THR A 149 -10.78 -0.87 8.15
CA THR A 149 -11.89 -1.31 8.96
C THR A 149 -11.69 -0.69 10.34
N SER A 150 -12.06 0.58 10.46
CA SER A 150 -12.45 1.11 11.76
C SER A 150 -13.45 0.09 12.32
N PRO A 151 -13.22 -0.48 13.51
CA PRO A 151 -14.21 -1.38 14.11
C PRO A 151 -15.52 -0.63 14.12
N SER A 152 -16.51 -1.17 13.41
CA SER A 152 -17.83 -0.58 13.38
C SER A 152 -18.30 -0.41 14.83
N PRO A 153 -18.92 0.71 15.22
CA PRO A 153 -19.51 0.84 16.56
C PRO A 153 -20.45 -0.33 16.93
N ARG A 154 -20.93 -1.09 15.94
CA ARG A 154 -21.70 -2.32 16.14
C ARG A 154 -20.86 -3.49 16.61
N ASP A 155 -19.58 -3.59 16.23
CA ASP A 155 -18.71 -4.68 16.68
C ASP A 155 -18.27 -4.49 18.13
N ALA A 156 -18.18 -3.23 18.59
CA ALA A 156 -17.89 -2.90 19.98
C ALA A 156 -19.06 -3.23 20.94
N THR A 157 -20.29 -3.34 20.44
CA THR A 157 -21.45 -3.67 21.27
C THR A 157 -21.72 -5.17 21.40
N LEU A 158 -21.25 -5.97 20.45
CA LEU A 158 -21.40 -7.44 20.50
C LEU A 158 -20.46 -8.13 21.50
N SER A 159 -19.34 -7.50 21.88
CA SER A 159 -18.40 -8.05 22.86
C SER A 159 -18.76 -7.75 24.32
N ARG A 160 -19.87 -7.09 24.61
CA ARG A 160 -20.33 -6.72 25.95
C ARG A 160 -21.64 -7.40 26.38
N MET A 161 -21.97 -8.57 25.88
CA MET A 161 -23.02 -9.37 26.53
C MET A 161 -22.41 -10.06 27.74
N PRO A 162 -22.82 -9.70 28.98
CA PRO A 162 -22.44 -10.47 30.14
C PRO A 162 -23.11 -11.84 30.01
N SER A 163 -22.33 -12.88 30.13
CA SER A 163 -22.83 -14.23 30.38
C SER A 163 -23.60 -14.18 31.68
N SER A 164 -24.93 -14.14 31.60
CA SER A 164 -25.79 -14.32 32.76
C SER A 164 -25.94 -15.80 33.00
N ALA A 165 -25.62 -16.17 34.24
CA ALA A 165 -25.74 -17.39 35.02
C ALA A 165 -26.70 -18.44 34.51
#